data_0e8118b71a2a5320179ff51929468b4c
#
_entry.id   0e8118b71a2a5320179ff51929468b4c
#
_cell.length_a   1.000
_cell.length_b   1.000
_cell.length_c   1.000
_cell.angle_alpha   90.00
_cell.angle_beta   90.00
_cell.angle_gamma   90.00
#
_symmetry.space_group_name_H-M   'P 1'
#
loop_
_entity.id
_entity.type
_entity.pdbx_description
1 polymer ?
#
loop_
_entity_poly.entity_id
_entity_poly.type
_entity_poly.pdbx_seq_one_letter_code
_entity_poly.pdbx_strand_id
1 'polypeptide(L)'
;MNDSEIIVIDNIIDLDYQEQIKSILLGEINYKDYEFPWYYTKDVTKSDSLDSQKRPAFTHGYVKLSGIVISEFHDIFLNLIKVCCHRLQMEKVDVIQGRSFLQLPLTTKKRKVDTPHIDTDDKHFVMLYYVVDSDGDTIIYNEKVESEEYTIKKSVTPKQGRVVLFDGGLYHTAEQPTNDTRCVVNYNLV
;
A
#
# COMPACT_ATOMS: atom_id res chain seq x y z
N MET A 1 4.88 1.11 -19.93
CA MET A 1 4.39 -0.14 -19.28
C MET A 1 3.13 -0.59 -20.01
N ASN A 2 2.98 -1.87 -20.34
CA ASN A 2 1.71 -2.37 -20.85
C ASN A 2 0.68 -2.37 -19.71
N ASP A 3 -0.56 -1.93 -19.99
CA ASP A 3 -1.67 -1.82 -19.00
C ASP A 3 -2.04 -3.12 -18.27
N SER A 4 -1.30 -4.20 -18.48
CA SER A 4 -1.51 -5.51 -17.89
C SER A 4 -0.34 -6.01 -17.04
N GLU A 5 0.74 -5.26 -16.94
CA GLU A 5 1.96 -5.71 -16.28
C GLU A 5 1.95 -5.39 -14.78
N ILE A 6 2.31 -6.39 -13.96
CA ILE A 6 2.54 -6.21 -12.53
C ILE A 6 4.03 -6.40 -12.30
N ILE A 7 4.69 -5.32 -11.91
CA ILE A 7 6.13 -5.31 -11.62
C ILE A 7 6.33 -5.52 -10.13
N VAL A 8 7.14 -6.51 -9.76
CA VAL A 8 7.56 -6.76 -8.38
C VAL A 8 9.08 -6.66 -8.32
N ILE A 9 9.58 -5.79 -7.46
CA ILE A 9 11.02 -5.53 -7.34
C ILE A 9 11.41 -5.64 -5.88
N ASP A 10 12.37 -6.51 -5.58
CA ASP A 10 12.99 -6.59 -4.26
C ASP A 10 14.17 -5.61 -4.17
N ASN A 11 14.38 -5.04 -2.99
CA ASN A 11 15.49 -4.14 -2.69
C ASN A 11 15.61 -2.99 -3.70
N ILE A 12 14.48 -2.33 -4.01
CA ILE A 12 14.45 -1.21 -4.97
C ILE A 12 15.26 0.00 -4.48
N ILE A 13 15.42 0.13 -3.18
CA ILE A 13 16.28 1.08 -2.47
C ILE A 13 17.29 0.31 -1.62
N ASP A 14 18.40 0.95 -1.25
CA ASP A 14 19.43 0.33 -0.42
C ASP A 14 18.92 -0.03 0.98
N LEU A 15 19.64 -0.92 1.65
CA LEU A 15 19.23 -1.47 2.95
C LEU A 15 19.17 -0.39 4.04
N ASP A 16 20.11 0.55 4.04
CA ASP A 16 20.16 1.61 5.07
C ASP A 16 18.90 2.49 4.98
N TYR A 17 18.45 2.79 3.76
CA TYR A 17 17.24 3.55 3.55
C TYR A 17 15.97 2.74 3.90
N GLN A 18 15.96 1.42 3.62
CA GLN A 18 14.88 0.53 4.07
C GLN A 18 14.75 0.52 5.59
N GLU A 19 15.87 0.36 6.31
CA GLU A 19 15.90 0.38 7.78
C GLU A 19 15.50 1.75 8.33
N GLN A 20 15.92 2.84 7.71
CA GLN A 20 15.49 4.19 8.11
C GLN A 20 13.97 4.35 8.00
N ILE A 21 13.37 3.97 6.86
CA ILE A 21 11.90 4.01 6.69
C ILE A 21 11.21 3.17 7.77
N LYS A 22 11.67 1.94 7.98
CA LYS A 22 11.11 1.02 8.96
C LYS A 22 11.19 1.59 10.38
N SER A 23 12.38 2.05 10.79
CA SER A 23 12.59 2.58 12.14
C SER A 23 11.74 3.83 12.41
N ILE A 24 11.53 4.69 11.41
CA ILE A 24 10.62 5.84 11.56
C ILE A 24 9.17 5.37 11.70
N LEU A 25 8.69 4.51 10.79
CA LEU A 25 7.27 4.10 10.78
C LEU A 25 6.91 3.22 11.99
N LEU A 26 7.85 2.46 12.53
CA LEU A 26 7.61 1.63 13.72
C LEU A 26 7.90 2.35 15.03
N GLY A 27 8.28 3.63 14.99
CA GLY A 27 8.47 4.46 16.17
C GLY A 27 9.79 4.21 16.92
N GLU A 28 10.79 3.63 16.25
CA GLU A 28 12.11 3.40 16.82
C GLU A 28 12.97 4.67 16.82
N ILE A 29 12.78 5.53 15.83
CA ILE A 29 13.46 6.83 15.71
C ILE A 29 12.49 7.93 15.29
N ASN A 30 12.78 9.15 15.69
CA ASN A 30 12.03 10.35 15.26
C ASN A 30 12.46 10.83 13.88
N TYR A 31 11.56 11.47 13.15
CA TYR A 31 11.83 12.21 11.94
C TYR A 31 11.64 13.70 12.21
N LYS A 32 12.67 14.53 11.99
CA LYS A 32 12.63 15.97 12.29
C LYS A 32 12.07 16.30 13.69
N ASP A 33 12.52 15.54 14.71
CA ASP A 33 12.09 15.65 16.12
C ASP A 33 10.65 15.20 16.42
N TYR A 34 9.93 14.61 15.46
CA TYR A 34 8.58 14.10 15.64
C TYR A 34 8.54 12.57 15.59
N GLU A 35 7.76 11.98 16.49
CA GLU A 35 7.35 10.58 16.40
C GLU A 35 6.39 10.41 15.22
N PHE A 36 6.44 9.24 14.54
CA PHE A 36 5.52 8.96 13.46
C PHE A 36 4.10 8.72 13.99
N PRO A 37 3.10 9.56 13.61
CA PRO A 37 1.76 9.45 14.17
C PRO A 37 0.91 8.44 13.40
N TRP A 38 0.45 7.41 14.09
CA TRP A 38 -0.54 6.49 13.59
C TRP A 38 -1.93 6.84 14.10
N TYR A 39 -2.92 6.84 13.22
CA TYR A 39 -4.31 7.12 13.53
C TYR A 39 -5.15 5.85 13.43
N TYR A 40 -5.88 5.52 14.49
CA TYR A 40 -6.75 4.36 14.51
C TYR A 40 -7.89 4.51 13.50
N THR A 41 -8.04 3.50 12.63
CA THR A 41 -9.14 3.38 11.68
C THR A 41 -9.91 2.11 12.03
N LYS A 42 -11.19 2.27 12.37
CA LYS A 42 -12.06 1.17 12.82
C LYS A 42 -12.22 0.08 11.78
N ASP A 43 -12.22 0.47 10.51
CA ASP A 43 -12.40 -0.44 9.37
C ASP A 43 -11.68 0.13 8.15
N VAL A 44 -10.72 -0.60 7.62
CA VAL A 44 -9.98 -0.25 6.40
C VAL A 44 -10.55 -0.92 5.16
N THR A 45 -11.57 -1.77 5.32
CA THR A 45 -12.29 -2.36 4.19
C THR A 45 -13.22 -1.31 3.58
N LYS A 46 -13.32 -1.27 2.27
CA LYS A 46 -14.28 -0.39 1.57
C LYS A 46 -15.69 -1.00 1.44
N SER A 47 -15.98 -2.07 2.19
CA SER A 47 -17.26 -2.77 2.09
C SER A 47 -18.31 -2.14 2.97
N ASP A 48 -19.40 -1.70 2.35
CA ASP A 48 -20.64 -1.26 3.03
C ASP A 48 -21.55 -2.44 3.41
N SER A 49 -21.15 -3.69 3.13
CA SER A 49 -21.98 -4.85 3.44
C SER A 49 -22.05 -5.10 4.94
N LEU A 50 -23.25 -5.35 5.43
CA LEU A 50 -23.53 -5.68 6.84
C LEU A 50 -22.79 -6.95 7.32
N ASP A 51 -22.39 -7.82 6.39
CA ASP A 51 -21.67 -9.07 6.65
C ASP A 51 -20.15 -8.92 6.58
N SER A 52 -19.62 -7.72 6.26
CA SER A 52 -18.18 -7.51 6.23
C SER A 52 -17.63 -7.55 7.64
N GLN A 53 -16.65 -8.40 7.87
CA GLN A 53 -15.88 -8.36 9.10
C GLN A 53 -15.03 -7.09 9.08
N LYS A 54 -15.33 -6.18 10.02
CA LYS A 54 -14.55 -4.95 10.17
C LYS A 54 -13.10 -5.27 10.49
N ARG A 55 -12.19 -4.61 9.81
CA ARG A 55 -10.76 -4.77 9.99
C ARG A 55 -10.14 -3.49 10.48
N PRO A 56 -9.86 -3.40 11.78
CA PRO A 56 -9.17 -2.24 12.34
C PRO A 56 -7.71 -2.23 11.86
N ALA A 57 -7.23 -1.03 11.61
CA ALA A 57 -5.82 -0.79 11.33
C ALA A 57 -5.43 0.59 11.84
N PHE A 58 -4.14 0.88 11.77
CA PHE A 58 -3.63 2.22 11.94
C PHE A 58 -3.26 2.78 10.56
N THR A 59 -3.58 4.03 10.32
CA THR A 59 -3.33 4.70 9.04
C THR A 59 -2.64 6.03 9.24
N HIS A 60 -1.86 6.47 8.25
CA HIS A 60 -1.32 7.81 8.18
C HIS A 60 -1.40 8.30 6.73
N GLY A 61 -2.01 9.48 6.52
CA GLY A 61 -2.11 10.10 5.21
C GLY A 61 -0.97 11.08 4.97
N TYR A 62 -0.31 10.99 3.83
CA TYR A 62 0.75 11.91 3.39
C TYR A 62 0.25 12.93 2.37
N VAL A 63 -0.54 12.43 1.42
CA VAL A 63 -1.10 13.20 0.30
C VAL A 63 -2.57 12.84 0.17
N LYS A 64 -3.44 13.86 0.16
CA LYS A 64 -4.88 13.68 -0.09
C LYS A 64 -5.13 13.30 -1.55
N LEU A 65 -6.31 12.72 -1.84
CA LEU A 65 -6.76 12.37 -3.19
C LEU A 65 -6.89 13.58 -4.15
N SER A 66 -6.39 14.70 -3.81
CA SER A 66 -6.29 15.92 -4.64
C SER A 66 -4.85 16.31 -4.92
N GLY A 67 -3.87 15.46 -4.57
CA GLY A 67 -2.45 15.74 -4.69
C GLY A 67 -1.89 16.71 -3.65
N ILE A 68 -2.68 17.14 -2.67
CA ILE A 68 -2.23 18.09 -1.64
C ILE A 68 -1.45 17.32 -0.57
N VAL A 69 -0.18 17.68 -0.38
CA VAL A 69 0.65 17.18 0.73
C VAL A 69 0.11 17.70 2.05
N ILE A 70 -0.11 16.80 3.00
CA ILE A 70 -0.69 17.08 4.33
C ILE A 70 0.18 16.63 5.48
N SER A 71 1.31 15.99 5.19
CA SER A 71 2.24 15.50 6.20
C SER A 71 3.67 15.65 5.73
N GLU A 72 4.54 16.19 6.57
CA GLU A 72 5.97 16.31 6.32
C GLU A 72 6.69 14.95 6.21
N PHE A 73 6.10 13.89 6.74
CA PHE A 73 6.60 12.52 6.56
C PHE A 73 6.55 12.06 5.10
N HIS A 74 5.86 12.77 4.21
CA HIS A 74 5.92 12.54 2.76
C HIS A 74 7.36 12.62 2.21
N ASP A 75 8.17 13.52 2.75
CA ASP A 75 9.56 13.73 2.31
C ASP A 75 10.41 12.46 2.39
N ILE A 76 10.10 11.57 3.35
CA ILE A 76 10.79 10.28 3.54
C ILE A 76 10.70 9.42 2.27
N PHE A 77 9.62 9.53 1.49
CA PHE A 77 9.34 8.65 0.36
C PHE A 77 9.70 9.24 -1.01
N LEU A 78 10.14 10.51 -1.08
CA LEU A 78 10.40 11.18 -2.36
C LEU A 78 11.42 10.44 -3.23
N ASN A 79 12.48 9.89 -2.64
CA ASN A 79 13.47 9.12 -3.38
C ASN A 79 12.89 7.78 -3.87
N LEU A 80 12.16 7.07 -3.02
CA LEU A 80 11.47 5.82 -3.38
C LEU A 80 10.51 6.06 -4.55
N ILE A 81 9.67 7.11 -4.48
CA ILE A 81 8.74 7.49 -5.54
C ILE A 81 9.48 7.75 -6.85
N LYS A 82 10.57 8.54 -6.83
CA LYS A 82 11.39 8.82 -8.03
C LYS A 82 11.95 7.55 -8.68
N VAL A 83 12.48 6.63 -7.88
CA VAL A 83 13.02 5.36 -8.39
C VAL A 83 11.90 4.53 -9.02
N CYS A 84 10.73 4.46 -8.39
CA CYS A 84 9.57 3.74 -8.93
C CYS A 84 9.06 4.35 -10.24
N CYS A 85 8.96 5.68 -10.31
CA CYS A 85 8.52 6.37 -11.53
C CYS A 85 9.51 6.17 -12.68
N HIS A 86 10.80 6.18 -12.40
CA HIS A 86 11.81 5.84 -13.42
C HIS A 86 11.60 4.40 -13.95
N ARG A 87 11.26 3.44 -13.08
CA ARG A 87 10.93 2.06 -13.49
C ARG A 87 9.66 1.97 -14.34
N LEU A 88 8.69 2.84 -14.09
CA LEU A 88 7.47 2.96 -14.88
C LEU A 88 7.66 3.77 -16.17
N GLN A 89 8.86 4.32 -16.42
CA GLN A 89 9.17 5.21 -17.55
C GLN A 89 8.27 6.46 -17.58
N MET A 90 7.93 6.98 -16.41
CA MET A 90 7.16 8.22 -16.27
C MET A 90 8.08 9.43 -16.38
N GLU A 91 7.81 10.35 -17.30
CA GLU A 91 8.56 11.59 -17.49
C GLU A 91 8.26 12.63 -16.40
N LYS A 92 7.04 12.63 -15.90
CA LYS A 92 6.59 13.44 -14.77
C LYS A 92 6.06 12.55 -13.68
N VAL A 93 6.16 13.01 -12.46
CA VAL A 93 5.68 12.30 -11.28
C VAL A 93 4.75 13.23 -10.55
N ASP A 94 3.47 12.99 -10.70
CA ASP A 94 2.46 13.59 -9.86
C ASP A 94 1.87 12.52 -8.93
N VAL A 95 1.78 12.85 -7.66
CA VAL A 95 1.18 11.99 -6.64
C VAL A 95 -0.23 12.48 -6.39
N ILE A 96 -1.22 11.65 -6.65
CA ILE A 96 -2.62 12.01 -6.38
C ILE A 96 -3.09 11.57 -5.00
N GLN A 97 -2.47 10.53 -4.42
CA GLN A 97 -2.72 10.09 -3.05
C GLN A 97 -1.50 9.38 -2.48
N GLY A 98 -1.26 9.54 -1.17
CA GLY A 98 -0.22 8.80 -0.45
C GLY A 98 -0.66 8.52 0.99
N ARG A 99 -0.48 7.27 1.44
CA ARG A 99 -0.89 6.82 2.77
C ARG A 99 -0.12 5.57 3.20
N SER A 100 -0.04 5.35 4.51
CA SER A 100 0.44 4.09 5.09
C SER A 100 -0.63 3.37 5.86
N PHE A 101 -0.48 2.05 5.95
CA PHE A 101 -1.32 1.17 6.74
C PHE A 101 -0.46 0.28 7.62
N LEU A 102 -0.81 0.18 8.90
CA LEU A 102 -0.27 -0.75 9.86
C LEU A 102 -1.39 -1.67 10.34
N GLN A 103 -1.33 -2.93 9.96
CA GLN A 103 -2.30 -3.97 10.33
C GLN A 103 -1.64 -4.94 11.30
N LEU A 104 -2.26 -5.10 12.46
CA LEU A 104 -1.81 -6.07 13.46
C LEU A 104 -2.37 -7.46 13.12
N PRO A 105 -1.68 -8.53 13.54
CA PRO A 105 -2.17 -9.89 13.35
C PRO A 105 -3.55 -10.08 14.00
N LEU A 106 -4.49 -10.64 13.27
CA LEU A 106 -5.81 -10.98 13.77
C LEU A 106 -6.16 -12.42 13.40
N THR A 107 -6.48 -13.21 14.42
CA THR A 107 -7.04 -14.56 14.19
C THR A 107 -8.48 -14.42 13.73
N THR A 108 -8.72 -14.54 12.43
CA THR A 108 -10.07 -14.50 11.89
C THR A 108 -10.53 -15.88 11.44
N LYS A 109 -11.79 -16.24 11.77
CA LYS A 109 -12.37 -17.53 11.37
C LYS A 109 -13.16 -17.47 10.06
N LYS A 110 -13.52 -16.28 9.57
CA LYS A 110 -14.52 -16.14 8.51
C LYS A 110 -13.97 -15.68 7.16
N ARG A 111 -13.12 -14.68 7.10
CA ARG A 111 -12.65 -14.11 5.83
C ARG A 111 -11.23 -13.61 5.98
N LYS A 112 -10.33 -14.14 5.15
CA LYS A 112 -8.92 -13.73 5.12
C LYS A 112 -8.70 -12.46 4.30
N VAL A 113 -9.53 -12.23 3.31
CA VAL A 113 -9.32 -11.25 2.25
C VAL A 113 -10.32 -10.12 2.38
N ASP A 114 -9.88 -8.89 2.25
CA ASP A 114 -10.73 -7.70 2.20
C ASP A 114 -11.54 -7.65 0.90
N THR A 115 -12.51 -6.77 0.84
CA THR A 115 -13.29 -6.57 -0.38
C THR A 115 -12.41 -6.04 -1.50
N PRO A 116 -12.40 -6.67 -2.68
CA PRO A 116 -11.70 -6.16 -3.84
C PRO A 116 -12.17 -4.74 -4.20
N HIS A 117 -11.24 -3.86 -4.53
CA HIS A 117 -11.51 -2.47 -4.85
C HIS A 117 -10.45 -1.88 -5.78
N ILE A 118 -10.74 -0.71 -6.32
CA ILE A 118 -9.78 0.22 -6.89
C ILE A 118 -9.66 1.43 -5.97
N ASP A 119 -8.52 2.11 -5.97
CA ASP A 119 -8.29 3.26 -5.07
C ASP A 119 -9.08 4.50 -5.51
N THR A 120 -9.11 4.77 -6.81
CA THR A 120 -9.84 5.86 -7.48
C THR A 120 -10.16 5.49 -8.92
N ASP A 121 -11.19 6.13 -9.50
CA ASP A 121 -11.58 5.95 -10.90
C ASP A 121 -10.61 6.66 -11.88
N ASP A 122 -9.82 7.61 -11.39
CA ASP A 122 -8.82 8.30 -12.20
C ASP A 122 -7.72 7.34 -12.65
N LYS A 123 -7.21 7.51 -13.89
CA LYS A 123 -6.10 6.71 -14.38
C LYS A 123 -4.84 6.95 -13.54
N HIS A 124 -4.32 5.89 -12.94
CA HIS A 124 -3.13 5.96 -12.08
C HIS A 124 -2.40 4.62 -12.05
N PHE A 125 -1.18 4.66 -11.52
CA PHE A 125 -0.43 3.47 -11.09
C PHE A 125 -0.43 3.37 -9.57
N VAL A 126 -0.64 2.18 -9.05
CA VAL A 126 -0.43 1.90 -7.62
C VAL A 126 1.03 1.55 -7.41
N MET A 127 1.68 2.25 -6.48
CA MET A 127 2.96 1.91 -5.90
C MET A 127 2.75 1.43 -4.48
N LEU A 128 3.00 0.15 -4.22
CA LEU A 128 2.90 -0.43 -2.88
C LEU A 128 4.29 -0.87 -2.42
N TYR A 129 4.82 -0.23 -1.37
CA TYR A 129 6.09 -0.58 -0.74
C TYR A 129 5.83 -1.31 0.59
N TYR A 130 6.49 -2.45 0.79
CA TYR A 130 6.41 -3.22 2.02
C TYR A 130 7.55 -2.85 2.97
N VAL A 131 7.18 -2.39 4.16
CA VAL A 131 8.11 -1.91 5.19
C VAL A 131 8.73 -3.06 5.98
N VAL A 132 7.96 -4.14 6.13
CA VAL A 132 8.36 -5.37 6.86
C VAL A 132 7.88 -6.60 6.11
N ASP A 133 8.44 -7.75 6.45
CA ASP A 133 7.92 -9.06 6.05
C ASP A 133 6.56 -9.29 6.74
N SER A 134 5.65 -9.98 6.07
CA SER A 134 4.35 -10.32 6.64
C SER A 134 3.70 -11.49 5.92
N ASP A 135 2.76 -12.16 6.58
CA ASP A 135 1.94 -13.23 6.04
C ASP A 135 0.60 -12.76 5.43
N GLY A 136 0.38 -11.44 5.34
CA GLY A 136 -0.80 -10.84 4.72
C GLY A 136 -0.53 -10.42 3.28
N ASP A 137 -0.84 -11.26 2.30
CA ASP A 137 -0.58 -11.01 0.89
C ASP A 137 -1.37 -9.81 0.32
N THR A 138 -0.83 -9.19 -0.72
CA THR A 138 -1.60 -8.32 -1.62
C THR A 138 -2.04 -9.14 -2.82
N ILE A 139 -3.36 -9.19 -3.05
CA ILE A 139 -3.95 -9.92 -4.17
C ILE A 139 -4.40 -8.92 -5.23
N ILE A 140 -3.96 -9.13 -6.47
CA ILE A 140 -4.32 -8.33 -7.63
C ILE A 140 -5.10 -9.23 -8.57
N TYR A 141 -6.24 -8.74 -9.06
CA TYR A 141 -7.16 -9.49 -9.91
C TYR A 141 -7.04 -9.10 -11.37
N ASN A 142 -7.63 -9.89 -12.25
CA ASN A 142 -7.67 -9.58 -13.69
C ASN A 142 -8.72 -8.52 -14.02
N GLU A 143 -9.73 -8.38 -13.18
CA GLU A 143 -10.89 -7.54 -13.41
C GLU A 143 -10.54 -6.06 -13.24
N LYS A 144 -11.06 -5.24 -14.17
CA LYS A 144 -10.98 -3.77 -14.17
C LYS A 144 -12.35 -3.11 -13.93
N VAL A 145 -13.36 -3.93 -13.70
CA VAL A 145 -14.71 -3.51 -13.37
C VAL A 145 -15.21 -4.35 -12.21
N GLU A 146 -16.17 -3.83 -11.47
CA GLU A 146 -16.79 -4.57 -10.38
C GLU A 146 -17.40 -5.89 -10.88
N SER A 147 -17.15 -6.98 -10.14
CA SER A 147 -17.56 -8.32 -10.52
C SER A 147 -18.05 -9.10 -9.31
N GLU A 148 -18.98 -10.02 -9.51
CA GLU A 148 -19.39 -10.99 -8.49
C GLU A 148 -18.29 -12.03 -8.22
N GLU A 149 -17.47 -12.33 -9.25
CA GLU A 149 -16.35 -13.27 -9.16
C GLU A 149 -15.08 -12.58 -9.64
N TYR A 150 -14.02 -12.68 -8.85
CA TYR A 150 -12.70 -12.13 -9.16
C TYR A 150 -11.70 -13.26 -9.38
N THR A 151 -10.92 -13.16 -10.46
CA THR A 151 -9.88 -14.12 -10.82
C THR A 151 -8.50 -13.58 -10.46
N ILE A 152 -7.74 -14.33 -9.65
CA ILE A 152 -6.42 -13.88 -9.18
C ILE A 152 -5.46 -13.80 -10.37
N LYS A 153 -4.92 -12.62 -10.59
CA LYS A 153 -3.84 -12.36 -11.53
C LYS A 153 -2.48 -12.57 -10.88
N LYS A 154 -2.33 -12.06 -9.65
CA LYS A 154 -1.10 -12.19 -8.86
C LYS A 154 -1.38 -12.07 -7.37
N SER A 155 -0.74 -12.91 -6.57
CA SER A 155 -0.58 -12.73 -5.13
C SER A 155 0.86 -12.34 -4.85
N VAL A 156 1.06 -11.35 -3.98
CA VAL A 156 2.38 -10.85 -3.62
C VAL A 156 2.53 -10.82 -2.11
N THR A 157 3.41 -11.67 -1.62
CA THR A 157 3.76 -11.72 -0.19
C THR A 157 4.61 -10.51 0.18
N PRO A 158 4.27 -9.78 1.25
CA PRO A 158 5.07 -8.70 1.78
C PRO A 158 6.47 -9.16 2.15
N LYS A 159 7.47 -8.39 1.70
CA LYS A 159 8.87 -8.54 2.05
C LYS A 159 9.49 -7.17 2.21
N GLN A 160 10.24 -6.94 3.27
CA GLN A 160 10.90 -5.67 3.49
C GLN A 160 11.68 -5.23 2.25
N GLY A 161 11.53 -3.97 1.86
CA GLY A 161 12.19 -3.40 0.68
C GLY A 161 11.59 -3.81 -0.68
N ARG A 162 10.53 -4.61 -0.68
CA ARG A 162 9.80 -4.98 -1.91
C ARG A 162 8.82 -3.88 -2.32
N VAL A 163 8.77 -3.60 -3.61
CA VAL A 163 7.75 -2.75 -4.23
C VAL A 163 6.94 -3.57 -5.22
N VAL A 164 5.65 -3.29 -5.26
CA VAL A 164 4.74 -3.72 -6.33
C VAL A 164 4.22 -2.49 -7.05
N LEU A 165 4.35 -2.50 -8.38
CA LEU A 165 3.84 -1.46 -9.26
C LEU A 165 2.84 -2.10 -10.22
N PHE A 166 1.63 -1.54 -10.33
CA PHE A 166 0.60 -2.05 -11.22
C PHE A 166 -0.40 -0.97 -11.63
N ASP A 167 -1.15 -1.23 -12.71
CA ASP A 167 -2.24 -0.38 -13.18
C ASP A 167 -3.33 -0.28 -12.11
N GLY A 168 -3.60 0.93 -11.63
CA GLY A 168 -4.59 1.20 -10.58
C GLY A 168 -6.03 0.88 -10.95
N GLY A 169 -6.32 0.66 -12.24
CA GLY A 169 -7.61 0.14 -12.71
C GLY A 169 -7.82 -1.35 -12.42
N LEU A 170 -6.79 -2.09 -12.02
CA LEU A 170 -6.94 -3.48 -11.59
C LEU A 170 -7.53 -3.55 -10.18
N TYR A 171 -8.59 -4.34 -10.01
CA TYR A 171 -9.11 -4.62 -8.68
C TYR A 171 -8.06 -5.33 -7.84
N HIS A 172 -7.93 -4.92 -6.60
CA HIS A 172 -6.96 -5.49 -5.69
C HIS A 172 -7.47 -5.48 -4.26
N THR A 173 -6.79 -6.24 -3.40
CA THR A 173 -7.16 -6.36 -1.99
C THR A 173 -5.96 -6.80 -1.15
N ALA A 174 -6.11 -6.75 0.17
CA ALA A 174 -5.16 -7.28 1.12
C ALA A 174 -5.73 -8.48 1.88
N GLU A 175 -4.87 -9.46 2.16
CA GLU A 175 -5.14 -10.45 3.19
C GLU A 175 -4.84 -9.86 4.57
N GLN A 176 -5.67 -10.24 5.54
CA GLN A 176 -5.42 -9.94 6.94
C GLN A 176 -4.23 -10.79 7.44
N PRO A 177 -3.17 -10.17 7.97
CA PRO A 177 -2.06 -10.93 8.56
C PRO A 177 -2.54 -11.70 9.81
N THR A 178 -1.99 -12.90 10.01
CA THR A 178 -2.36 -13.79 11.11
C THR A 178 -1.27 -13.99 12.15
N ASN A 179 -0.01 -13.86 11.76
CA ASN A 179 1.16 -14.04 12.63
C ASN A 179 2.01 -12.77 12.72
N ASP A 180 2.21 -12.09 11.61
CA ASP A 180 3.13 -10.97 11.51
C ASP A 180 2.38 -9.66 11.31
N THR A 181 2.94 -8.56 11.79
CA THR A 181 2.42 -7.23 11.49
C THR A 181 2.63 -6.91 10.01
N ARG A 182 1.63 -6.32 9.36
CA ARG A 182 1.72 -5.85 7.98
C ARG A 182 1.81 -4.32 7.97
N CYS A 183 2.95 -3.78 7.53
CA CYS A 183 3.16 -2.35 7.37
C CYS A 183 3.48 -2.04 5.90
N VAL A 184 2.67 -1.20 5.28
CA VAL A 184 2.80 -0.84 3.86
C VAL A 184 2.63 0.65 3.63
N VAL A 185 3.30 1.13 2.59
CA VAL A 185 3.17 2.50 2.07
C VAL A 185 2.56 2.41 0.67
N ASN A 186 1.44 3.08 0.45
CA ASN A 186 0.70 3.12 -0.80
C ASN A 186 0.74 4.53 -1.39
N TYR A 187 1.14 4.64 -2.65
CA TYR A 187 1.04 5.86 -3.44
C TYR A 187 0.33 5.60 -4.75
N ASN A 188 -0.58 6.50 -5.12
CA ASN A 188 -1.20 6.55 -6.44
C ASN A 188 -0.50 7.63 -7.26
N LEU A 189 0.11 7.20 -8.38
CA LEU A 189 1.02 7.97 -9.22
C LEU A 189 0.38 8.23 -10.59
N VAL A 190 0.55 9.44 -11.14
CA VAL A 190 0.10 9.85 -12.48
C VAL A 190 1.20 10.58 -13.23
#